data_7242195c15578300bfa662dbc37a5c89
#
_entry.id   7242195c15578300bfa662dbc37a5c89
#
_cell.length_a   1.000
_cell.length_b   1.000
_cell.length_c   1.000
_cell.angle_alpha   90.00
_cell.angle_beta   90.00
_cell.angle_gamma   90.00
#
_symmetry.space_group_name_H-M   'P 1'
#
loop_
_entity.id
_entity.type
_entity.pdbx_description
1 polymer ?
#
loop_
_entity_poly.entity_id
_entity_poly.type
_entity_poly.pdbx_seq_one_letter_code
_entity_poly.pdbx_strand_id
1 'polypeptide(L)'
;MAIESQDGRATTTRTTFRLAFAVTKSIDAPAATVWNLLTDLRAQSKWNSTLTSIEGKIALGERVSFKVPEAPGQTFSPKVVAYDEPKSMVWRLNRWPLLVGVRTYRLTPGPHGSTEFTIDEVFQGWLLPLIAKSFPDFGAMFERTATDLKAAAEAATPA
;
A
#
# COMPACT_ATOMS: atom_id res chain seq x y z
N MET A 1 -13.02 -11.46 18.78
CA MET A 1 -11.66 -12.01 18.84
C MET A 1 -10.79 -11.20 17.89
N ALA A 2 -9.93 -10.36 18.41
CA ALA A 2 -8.97 -9.65 17.58
C ALA A 2 -7.97 -10.66 17.03
N ILE A 3 -7.90 -10.80 15.71
CA ILE A 3 -6.83 -11.55 15.07
C ILE A 3 -5.59 -10.68 15.26
N GLU A 4 -4.68 -11.08 16.14
CA GLU A 4 -3.37 -10.44 16.23
C GLU A 4 -2.70 -10.59 14.86
N SER A 5 -2.60 -9.48 14.15
CA SER A 5 -1.84 -9.45 12.90
C SER A 5 -0.36 -9.64 13.25
N GLN A 6 0.24 -10.72 12.78
CA GLN A 6 1.68 -10.91 12.92
C GLN A 6 2.41 -9.84 12.13
N ASP A 7 3.45 -9.25 12.73
CA ASP A 7 4.24 -8.19 12.14
C ASP A 7 4.73 -8.57 10.74
N GLY A 8 4.35 -7.78 9.73
CA GLY A 8 4.74 -7.98 8.34
C GLY A 8 4.01 -9.10 7.60
N ARG A 9 2.99 -9.71 8.20
CA ARG A 9 2.19 -10.75 7.54
C ARG A 9 0.85 -10.20 7.07
N ALA A 10 0.45 -10.63 5.88
CA ALA A 10 -0.83 -10.24 5.31
C ALA A 10 -1.98 -10.94 6.01
N THR A 11 -3.03 -10.19 6.29
CA THR A 11 -4.35 -10.73 6.61
C THR A 11 -5.26 -10.55 5.41
N THR A 12 -6.07 -11.56 5.12
CA THR A 12 -7.00 -11.55 3.99
C THR A 12 -8.40 -11.84 4.50
N THR A 13 -9.35 -10.97 4.12
CA THR A 13 -10.77 -11.16 4.42
C THR A 13 -11.56 -11.16 3.13
N ARG A 14 -12.44 -12.14 2.94
CA ARG A 14 -13.20 -12.30 1.71
C ARG A 14 -14.68 -12.57 1.96
N THR A 15 -15.52 -11.84 1.23
CA THR A 15 -16.94 -12.17 0.98
C THR A 15 -17.17 -12.22 -0.53
N THR A 16 -18.38 -12.51 -0.98
CA THR A 16 -18.68 -12.61 -2.42
C THR A 16 -18.32 -11.34 -3.20
N PHE A 17 -18.62 -10.16 -2.64
CA PHE A 17 -18.44 -8.88 -3.32
C PHE A 17 -17.41 -7.97 -2.65
N ARG A 18 -16.64 -8.51 -1.71
CA ARG A 18 -15.60 -7.74 -0.99
C ARG A 18 -14.38 -8.60 -0.72
N LEU A 19 -13.22 -8.05 -1.03
CA LEU A 19 -11.92 -8.67 -0.78
C LEU A 19 -11.01 -7.63 -0.13
N ALA A 20 -10.43 -7.95 1.01
CA ALA A 20 -9.57 -7.03 1.76
C ALA A 20 -8.26 -7.70 2.14
N PHE A 21 -7.18 -6.94 2.01
CA PHE A 21 -5.81 -7.32 2.42
C PHE A 21 -5.26 -6.25 3.34
N ALA A 22 -4.49 -6.64 4.35
CA ALA A 22 -3.80 -5.71 5.23
C ALA A 22 -2.48 -6.28 5.70
N VAL A 23 -1.47 -5.42 5.81
CA VAL A 23 -0.17 -5.73 6.40
C VAL A 23 0.23 -4.60 7.34
N THR A 24 0.70 -4.95 8.53
CA THR A 24 1.26 -4.00 9.50
C THR A 24 2.71 -4.40 9.79
N LYS A 25 3.62 -3.43 9.77
CA LYS A 25 5.06 -3.64 9.98
C LYS A 25 5.63 -2.58 10.91
N SER A 26 6.39 -3.01 11.91
CA SER A 26 7.18 -2.10 12.75
C SER A 26 8.48 -1.72 12.04
N ILE A 27 8.77 -0.42 11.97
CA ILE A 27 9.94 0.16 11.29
C ILE A 27 10.72 1.02 12.28
N ASP A 28 12.00 0.75 12.47
CA ASP A 28 12.89 1.51 13.36
C ASP A 28 13.38 2.79 12.68
N ALA A 29 12.44 3.65 12.34
CA ALA A 29 12.68 4.94 11.72
C ALA A 29 11.57 5.93 12.06
N PRO A 30 11.85 7.25 12.08
CA PRO A 30 10.83 8.26 12.33
C PRO A 30 9.76 8.28 11.22
N ALA A 31 8.55 8.65 11.58
CA ALA A 31 7.43 8.74 10.63
C ALA A 31 7.74 9.65 9.44
N ALA A 32 8.45 10.76 9.67
CA ALA A 32 8.85 11.67 8.58
C ALA A 32 9.75 10.98 7.54
N THR A 33 10.70 10.15 7.98
CA THR A 33 11.57 9.38 7.09
C THR A 33 10.77 8.38 6.26
N VAL A 34 9.89 7.63 6.92
CA VAL A 34 9.01 6.65 6.24
C VAL A 34 8.08 7.36 5.25
N TRP A 35 7.49 8.47 5.66
CA TRP A 35 6.58 9.24 4.81
C TRP A 35 7.27 9.77 3.54
N ASN A 36 8.48 10.31 3.69
CA ASN A 36 9.24 10.81 2.55
C ASN A 36 9.55 9.71 1.53
N LEU A 37 9.87 8.50 2.00
CA LEU A 37 10.10 7.36 1.11
C LEU A 37 8.83 6.91 0.41
N LEU A 38 7.68 6.96 1.08
CA LEU A 38 6.38 6.60 0.51
C LEU A 38 5.89 7.59 -0.54
N THR A 39 6.17 8.88 -0.35
CA THR A 39 5.60 9.95 -1.19
C THR A 39 6.54 10.45 -2.28
N ASP A 40 7.82 10.11 -2.23
CA ASP A 40 8.78 10.41 -3.28
C ASP A 40 8.79 9.27 -4.33
N LEU A 41 8.27 9.56 -5.53
CA LEU A 41 8.19 8.56 -6.60
C LEU A 41 9.56 8.10 -7.10
N ARG A 42 10.57 8.96 -7.04
CA ARG A 42 11.94 8.58 -7.38
C ARG A 42 12.52 7.61 -6.35
N ALA A 43 12.23 7.84 -5.08
CA ALA A 43 12.61 6.92 -4.02
C ALA A 43 11.88 5.59 -4.18
N GLN A 44 10.58 5.62 -4.43
CA GLN A 44 9.77 4.41 -4.66
C GLN A 44 10.32 3.54 -5.77
N SER A 45 10.76 4.12 -6.87
CA SER A 45 11.34 3.37 -7.98
C SER A 45 12.65 2.66 -7.63
N LYS A 46 13.32 3.07 -6.55
CA LYS A 46 14.58 2.48 -6.09
C LYS A 46 14.38 1.41 -5.02
N TRP A 47 13.49 1.67 -4.06
CA TRP A 47 13.35 0.75 -2.91
C TRP A 47 12.21 -0.26 -3.08
N ASN A 48 11.17 0.05 -3.86
CA ASN A 48 9.96 -0.77 -3.92
C ASN A 48 10.06 -1.82 -5.04
N SER A 49 10.45 -3.03 -4.70
CA SER A 49 10.61 -4.14 -5.66
C SER A 49 9.28 -4.65 -6.23
N THR A 50 8.15 -4.25 -5.65
CA THR A 50 6.82 -4.68 -6.13
C THR A 50 6.34 -3.90 -7.34
N LEU A 51 7.05 -2.84 -7.73
CA LEU A 51 6.69 -1.97 -8.85
C LEU A 51 7.66 -2.13 -10.00
N THR A 52 7.13 -2.22 -11.23
CA THR A 52 7.92 -2.11 -12.45
C THR A 52 8.14 -0.64 -12.82
N SER A 53 7.13 0.19 -12.62
CA SER A 53 7.20 1.64 -12.81
C SER A 53 6.19 2.35 -11.92
N ILE A 54 6.48 3.61 -11.61
CA ILE A 54 5.55 4.51 -10.91
C ILE A 54 5.78 5.94 -11.41
N GLU A 55 4.70 6.65 -11.71
CA GLU A 55 4.71 8.03 -12.22
C GLU A 55 3.48 8.79 -11.76
N GLY A 56 3.50 10.11 -11.96
CA GLY A 56 2.43 11.00 -11.55
C GLY A 56 2.82 11.85 -10.34
N LYS A 57 1.86 12.12 -9.48
CA LYS A 57 2.07 12.95 -8.30
C LYS A 57 1.27 12.44 -7.12
N ILE A 58 1.93 12.26 -5.98
CA ILE A 58 1.27 11.92 -4.72
C ILE A 58 0.88 13.22 -4.01
N ALA A 59 -0.32 13.69 -4.30
CA ALA A 59 -0.95 14.86 -3.68
C ALA A 59 -2.47 14.72 -3.77
N LEU A 60 -3.18 15.38 -2.88
CA LEU A 60 -4.64 15.32 -2.85
C LEU A 60 -5.24 15.71 -4.21
N GLY A 61 -6.10 14.85 -4.75
CA GLY A 61 -6.77 15.06 -6.03
C GLY A 61 -5.96 14.63 -7.25
N GLU A 62 -4.69 14.31 -7.10
CA GLU A 62 -3.82 13.88 -8.20
C GLU A 62 -3.88 12.37 -8.42
N ARG A 63 -3.40 11.94 -9.59
CA ARG A 63 -3.32 10.52 -9.93
C ARG A 63 -1.90 10.00 -9.85
N VAL A 64 -1.78 8.77 -9.38
CA VAL A 64 -0.54 7.99 -9.38
C VAL A 64 -0.72 6.83 -10.34
N SER A 65 0.16 6.67 -11.29
CA SER A 65 0.11 5.55 -12.24
C SER A 65 1.26 4.59 -11.97
N PHE A 66 0.95 3.32 -11.81
CA PHE A 66 1.97 2.30 -11.56
C PHE A 66 1.70 1.00 -12.28
N LYS A 67 2.77 0.23 -12.46
CA LYS A 67 2.75 -1.12 -13.04
C LYS A 67 3.38 -2.09 -12.06
N VAL A 68 2.89 -3.32 -12.08
CA VAL A 68 3.40 -4.42 -11.26
C VAL A 68 3.82 -5.58 -12.15
N PRO A 69 4.86 -6.36 -11.78
CA PRO A 69 5.32 -7.50 -12.59
C PRO A 69 4.25 -8.58 -12.77
N GLU A 70 3.40 -8.77 -11.76
CA GLU A 70 2.36 -9.81 -11.72
C GLU A 70 1.20 -9.54 -12.69
N ALA A 71 1.07 -8.31 -13.19
CA ALA A 71 0.04 -7.93 -14.15
C ALA A 71 0.66 -7.18 -15.34
N PRO A 72 1.49 -7.87 -16.16
CA PRO A 72 2.19 -7.24 -17.27
C PRO A 72 1.20 -6.64 -18.27
N GLY A 73 1.51 -5.43 -18.74
CA GLY A 73 0.66 -4.71 -19.68
C GLY A 73 -0.50 -3.95 -19.05
N GLN A 74 -0.71 -4.06 -17.74
CA GLN A 74 -1.73 -3.28 -17.03
C GLN A 74 -1.11 -2.09 -16.31
N THR A 75 -1.78 -0.93 -16.41
CA THR A 75 -1.43 0.26 -15.65
C THR A 75 -2.57 0.57 -14.69
N PHE A 76 -2.23 0.72 -13.42
CA PHE A 76 -3.17 1.12 -12.38
C PHE A 76 -3.00 2.61 -12.13
N SER A 77 -4.10 3.37 -12.13
CA SER A 77 -4.07 4.83 -12.01
C SER A 77 -5.05 5.34 -10.95
N PRO A 78 -4.84 4.99 -9.67
CA PRO A 78 -5.68 5.49 -8.60
C PRO A 78 -5.54 7.00 -8.42
N LYS A 79 -6.59 7.61 -7.86
CA LYS A 79 -6.60 9.00 -7.43
C LYS A 79 -6.33 9.07 -5.93
N VAL A 80 -5.52 10.03 -5.51
CA VAL A 80 -5.32 10.34 -4.09
C VAL A 80 -6.54 11.10 -3.59
N VAL A 81 -7.35 10.46 -2.77
CA VAL A 81 -8.64 11.00 -2.28
C VAL A 81 -8.57 11.51 -0.85
N ALA A 82 -7.52 11.17 -0.11
CA ALA A 82 -7.22 11.72 1.20
C ALA A 82 -5.70 11.79 1.38
N TYR A 83 -5.23 12.83 2.05
CA TYR A 83 -3.81 13.07 2.28
C TYR A 83 -3.62 13.85 3.57
N ASP A 84 -3.08 13.21 4.59
CA ASP A 84 -2.81 13.77 5.92
C ASP A 84 -1.36 13.47 6.30
N GLU A 85 -0.45 14.35 5.87
CA GLU A 85 0.99 14.21 6.08
C GLU A 85 1.36 14.42 7.56
N PRO A 86 2.21 13.59 8.16
CA PRO A 86 2.84 12.35 7.71
C PRO A 86 2.12 11.11 8.22
N LYS A 87 0.81 11.11 8.34
CA LYS A 87 0.01 10.11 9.06
C LYS A 87 -0.65 9.10 8.14
N SER A 88 -1.30 9.58 7.07
CA SER A 88 -2.07 8.68 6.19
C SER A 88 -2.34 9.27 4.83
N MET A 89 -2.57 8.39 3.86
CA MET A 89 -3.11 8.75 2.56
C MET A 89 -3.97 7.61 2.03
N VAL A 90 -4.95 7.97 1.20
CA VAL A 90 -5.89 7.01 0.61
C VAL A 90 -5.88 7.18 -0.91
N TRP A 91 -5.67 6.07 -1.61
CA TRP A 91 -5.73 6.00 -3.06
C TRP A 91 -6.96 5.20 -3.48
N ARG A 92 -7.71 5.68 -4.47
CA ARG A 92 -8.95 5.04 -4.91
C ARG A 92 -8.98 4.83 -6.42
N LEU A 93 -9.22 3.58 -6.83
CA LEU A 93 -9.64 3.21 -8.17
C LEU A 93 -11.14 3.05 -8.17
N ASN A 94 -11.85 3.84 -8.97
CA ASN A 94 -13.30 3.86 -8.96
C ASN A 94 -13.88 3.51 -10.32
N ARG A 95 -14.43 2.31 -10.43
CA ARG A 95 -15.22 1.84 -11.58
C ARG A 95 -16.57 1.31 -11.10
N TRP A 96 -17.15 2.01 -10.13
CA TRP A 96 -18.46 1.65 -9.56
C TRP A 96 -19.55 1.59 -10.64
N PRO A 97 -20.48 0.61 -10.64
CA PRO A 97 -20.66 -0.45 -9.64
C PRO A 97 -19.84 -1.72 -9.88
N LEU A 98 -19.02 -1.76 -10.92
CA LEU A 98 -18.30 -2.95 -11.33
C LEU A 98 -17.18 -3.30 -10.35
N LEU A 99 -16.32 -2.34 -10.04
CA LEU A 99 -15.19 -2.54 -9.15
C LEU A 99 -14.72 -1.22 -8.56
N VAL A 100 -14.46 -1.21 -7.26
CA VAL A 100 -13.78 -0.13 -6.54
C VAL A 100 -12.65 -0.73 -5.74
N GLY A 101 -11.44 -0.16 -5.86
CA GLY A 101 -10.29 -0.48 -5.02
C GLY A 101 -9.91 0.73 -4.18
N VAL A 102 -9.77 0.56 -2.86
CA VAL A 102 -9.35 1.60 -1.93
C VAL A 102 -8.13 1.12 -1.18
N ARG A 103 -7.00 1.79 -1.38
CA ARG A 103 -5.73 1.51 -0.70
C ARG A 103 -5.46 2.60 0.31
N THR A 104 -5.19 2.21 1.55
CA THR A 104 -4.85 3.11 2.64
C THR A 104 -3.42 2.84 3.11
N TYR A 105 -2.64 3.89 3.24
CA TYR A 105 -1.33 3.89 3.89
C TYR A 105 -1.46 4.65 5.20
N ARG A 106 -0.97 4.07 6.27
CA ARG A 106 -1.08 4.68 7.62
C ARG A 106 0.23 4.54 8.37
N LEU A 107 0.68 5.62 9.01
CA LEU A 107 1.83 5.65 9.89
C LEU A 107 1.37 6.04 11.29
N THR A 108 1.71 5.22 12.28
CA THR A 108 1.42 5.47 13.68
C THR A 108 2.73 5.49 14.47
N PRO A 109 3.00 6.51 15.31
CA PRO A 109 4.19 6.52 16.14
C PRO A 109 4.24 5.30 17.06
N GLY A 110 5.40 4.63 17.07
CA GLY A 110 5.68 3.51 17.95
C GLY A 110 6.66 3.89 19.07
N PRO A 111 7.05 2.92 19.91
CA PRO A 111 8.02 3.16 20.99
C PRO A 111 9.41 3.45 20.44
N HIS A 112 10.20 4.23 21.19
CA HIS A 112 11.62 4.51 20.91
C HIS A 112 11.89 5.15 19.54
N GLY A 113 10.96 6.00 19.05
CA GLY A 113 11.11 6.68 17.76
C GLY A 113 10.84 5.79 16.55
N SER A 114 10.30 4.61 16.75
CA SER A 114 9.84 3.74 15.66
C SER A 114 8.51 4.18 15.07
N THR A 115 8.13 3.58 13.97
CA THR A 115 6.87 3.83 13.28
C THR A 115 6.20 2.51 12.96
N GLU A 116 4.92 2.42 13.26
CA GLU A 116 4.08 1.32 12.77
C GLU A 116 3.50 1.71 11.41
N PHE A 117 3.84 0.96 10.39
CA PHE A 117 3.36 1.14 9.03
C PHE A 117 2.26 0.12 8.74
N THR A 118 1.12 0.61 8.25
CA THR A 118 0.02 -0.24 7.78
C THR A 118 -0.33 0.11 6.33
N ILE A 119 -0.42 -0.91 5.50
CA ILE A 119 -0.98 -0.83 4.15
C ILE A 119 -2.17 -1.78 4.06
N ASP A 120 -3.32 -1.28 3.63
CA ASP A 120 -4.48 -2.10 3.37
C ASP A 120 -5.13 -1.74 2.04
N GLU A 121 -5.83 -2.70 1.46
CA GLU A 121 -6.60 -2.50 0.24
C GLU A 121 -7.90 -3.29 0.32
N VAL A 122 -8.98 -2.63 -0.05
CA VAL A 122 -10.32 -3.20 -0.11
C VAL A 122 -10.84 -3.11 -1.54
N PHE A 123 -11.18 -4.25 -2.11
CA PHE A 123 -11.89 -4.33 -3.39
C PHE A 123 -13.36 -4.65 -3.16
N GLN A 124 -14.24 -3.91 -3.81
CA GLN A 124 -15.70 -4.14 -3.76
C GLN A 124 -16.30 -3.98 -5.15
N GLY A 125 -17.36 -4.73 -5.47
CA GLY A 125 -18.09 -4.56 -6.70
C GLY A 125 -18.65 -5.86 -7.26
N TRP A 126 -19.55 -5.73 -8.22
CA TRP A 126 -20.25 -6.87 -8.84
C TRP A 126 -19.32 -7.75 -9.68
N LEU A 127 -18.27 -7.18 -10.22
CA LEU A 127 -17.30 -7.90 -11.06
C LEU A 127 -16.35 -8.77 -10.23
N LEU A 128 -16.23 -8.50 -8.93
CA LEU A 128 -15.23 -9.14 -8.07
C LEU A 128 -15.28 -10.66 -8.09
N PRO A 129 -16.46 -11.33 -7.98
CA PRO A 129 -16.50 -12.79 -8.01
C PRO A 129 -15.96 -13.40 -9.31
N LEU A 130 -16.07 -12.66 -10.42
CA LEU A 130 -15.60 -13.11 -11.73
C LEU A 130 -14.10 -12.94 -11.94
N ILE A 131 -13.50 -11.92 -11.33
CA ILE A 131 -12.10 -11.54 -11.58
C ILE A 131 -11.16 -11.82 -10.41
N ALA A 132 -11.67 -12.13 -9.22
CA ALA A 132 -10.85 -12.32 -8.02
C ALA A 132 -9.77 -13.40 -8.19
N LYS A 133 -10.05 -14.46 -8.95
CA LYS A 133 -9.09 -15.53 -9.25
C LYS A 133 -7.94 -15.07 -10.14
N SER A 134 -8.14 -14.00 -10.92
CA SER A 134 -7.15 -13.41 -11.82
C SER A 134 -6.33 -12.31 -11.15
N PHE A 135 -6.66 -11.95 -9.91
CA PHE A 135 -5.92 -10.94 -9.18
C PHE A 135 -4.52 -11.44 -8.82
N PRO A 136 -3.51 -10.56 -8.87
CA PRO A 136 -2.24 -10.84 -8.23
C PRO A 136 -2.42 -11.16 -6.75
N ASP A 137 -1.46 -11.84 -6.15
CA ASP A 137 -1.43 -12.05 -4.71
C ASP A 137 -1.04 -10.73 -4.01
N PHE A 138 -2.02 -9.88 -3.76
CA PHE A 138 -1.81 -8.59 -3.10
C PHE A 138 -1.28 -8.74 -1.68
N GLY A 139 -1.66 -9.80 -0.97
CA GLY A 139 -1.12 -10.08 0.35
C GLY A 139 0.40 -10.24 0.32
N ALA A 140 0.91 -11.08 -0.57
CA ALA A 140 2.35 -11.28 -0.75
C ALA A 140 3.05 -10.01 -1.24
N MET A 141 2.41 -9.24 -2.15
CA MET A 141 2.94 -7.95 -2.62
C MET A 141 3.09 -6.95 -1.48
N PHE A 142 2.09 -6.83 -0.62
CA PHE A 142 2.12 -5.91 0.52
C PHE A 142 3.14 -6.33 1.57
N GLU A 143 3.33 -7.62 1.79
CA GLU A 143 4.40 -8.12 2.66
C GLU A 143 5.78 -7.69 2.12
N ARG A 144 6.02 -7.82 0.81
CA ARG A 144 7.27 -7.35 0.18
C ARG A 144 7.41 -5.83 0.25
N THR A 145 6.35 -5.09 -0.03
CA THR A 145 6.37 -3.62 0.09
C THR A 145 6.76 -3.18 1.49
N ALA A 146 6.16 -3.78 2.51
CA ALA A 146 6.46 -3.46 3.91
C ALA A 146 7.92 -3.82 4.28
N THR A 147 8.42 -4.95 3.82
CA THR A 147 9.81 -5.38 4.03
C THR A 147 10.79 -4.43 3.35
N ASP A 148 10.53 -4.06 2.10
CA ASP A 148 11.38 -3.15 1.34
C ASP A 148 11.40 -1.75 1.96
N LEU A 149 10.23 -1.25 2.37
CA LEU A 149 10.11 0.06 3.03
C LEU A 149 10.87 0.09 4.36
N LYS A 150 10.74 -0.97 5.17
CA LYS A 150 11.51 -1.11 6.42
C LYS A 150 12.99 -1.05 6.15
N ALA A 151 13.50 -1.81 5.22
CA ALA A 151 14.92 -1.81 4.88
C ALA A 151 15.40 -0.44 4.41
N ALA A 152 14.64 0.23 3.55
CA ALA A 152 14.98 1.55 3.03
C ALA A 152 14.96 2.64 4.12
N ALA A 153 13.94 2.61 4.98
CA ALA A 153 13.78 3.60 6.05
C ALA A 153 14.85 3.45 7.13
N GLU A 154 15.18 2.23 7.53
CA GLU A 154 16.21 1.97 8.52
C GLU A 154 17.61 2.28 7.98
N ALA A 155 17.87 2.05 6.69
CA ALA A 155 19.11 2.44 6.04
C ALA A 155 19.26 3.97 5.93
N ALA A 156 18.18 4.71 5.81
CA ALA A 156 18.15 6.17 5.73
C ALA A 156 18.22 6.85 7.10
N THR A 157 18.07 6.11 8.19
CA THR A 157 18.08 6.64 9.56
C THR A 157 19.47 6.45 10.16
N PRO A 158 20.16 7.52 10.56
CA PRO A 158 21.47 7.41 11.18
C PRO A 158 21.38 6.65 12.52
N ALA A 159 22.37 5.81 12.75
CA ALA A 159 22.49 5.08 14.00
C ALA A 159 22.74 6.02 15.20
#